data_e42aa8503134e61e0c2bd5b866adb706
#
_entry.id   e42aa8503134e61e0c2bd5b866adb706
#
_cell.length_a   1.000
_cell.length_b   1.000
_cell.length_c   1.000
_cell.angle_alpha   90.00
_cell.angle_beta   90.00
_cell.angle_gamma   90.00
#
_symmetry.space_group_name_H-M   'P 1'
#
loop_
_entity.id
_entity.type
_entity.pdbx_description
1 polymer ?
#
loop_
_entity_poly.entity_id
_entity_poly.type
_entity_poly.pdbx_seq_one_letter_code
_entity_poly.pdbx_strand_id
1 'polypeptide(L)'
;TFAPILYIVSYGNAGNSPSQAVDDIVEAVSLHNDVPQGLSSAIFTDHVREAEYFLSSRGSDCGIANVNIGTSGAEIGGAFGGEKETGGGRESGSDAWKAYMRRQTNTVNWSTELPLAQGIKFSD
;
A
#
# COMPACT_ATOMS: atom_id res chain seq x y z
N THR A 1 -10.08 -9.19 -32.94
CA THR A 1 -9.17 -9.09 -31.81
C THR A 1 -9.92 -8.30 -30.76
N PHE A 2 -10.45 -8.95 -29.74
CA PHE A 2 -11.07 -8.23 -28.62
C PHE A 2 -9.94 -7.71 -27.74
N ALA A 3 -9.77 -6.41 -27.65
CA ALA A 3 -8.95 -5.81 -26.62
C ALA A 3 -9.65 -6.02 -25.26
N PRO A 4 -8.96 -6.50 -24.23
CA PRO A 4 -9.56 -6.59 -22.92
C PRO A 4 -9.92 -5.18 -22.44
N ILE A 5 -11.19 -4.99 -22.08
CA ILE A 5 -11.60 -3.74 -21.43
C ILE A 5 -11.19 -3.84 -19.97
N LEU A 6 -10.23 -3.03 -19.57
CA LEU A 6 -9.77 -2.95 -18.18
C LEU A 6 -10.64 -1.96 -17.43
N TYR A 7 -11.36 -2.43 -16.41
CA TYR A 7 -12.08 -1.56 -15.48
C TYR A 7 -11.28 -1.45 -14.19
N ILE A 8 -10.79 -0.26 -13.88
CA ILE A 8 -10.22 0.06 -12.59
C ILE A 8 -11.25 0.84 -11.79
N VAL A 9 -11.64 0.32 -10.63
CA VAL A 9 -12.58 0.97 -9.72
C VAL A 9 -11.81 1.43 -8.49
N SER A 10 -11.71 2.72 -8.29
CA SER A 10 -11.18 3.31 -7.06
C SER A 10 -12.35 3.79 -6.19
N TYR A 11 -12.43 3.31 -4.96
CA TYR A 11 -13.39 3.79 -3.95
C TYR A 11 -12.68 4.66 -2.92
N GLY A 12 -12.74 5.95 -3.10
CA GLY A 12 -12.68 6.92 -2.02
C GLY A 12 -13.99 7.68 -2.04
N ASN A 13 -14.45 8.21 -0.93
CA ASN A 13 -15.72 8.95 -0.76
C ASN A 13 -15.87 10.20 -1.65
N ALA A 14 -15.69 10.06 -2.94
CA ALA A 14 -15.89 11.13 -3.90
C ALA A 14 -16.74 10.60 -5.04
N GLY A 15 -17.90 11.18 -5.16
CA GLY A 15 -18.84 10.87 -6.21
C GLY A 15 -18.19 10.99 -7.60
N ASN A 16 -18.63 10.10 -8.47
CA ASN A 16 -18.52 10.20 -9.93
C ASN A 16 -17.12 10.55 -10.49
N SER A 17 -16.17 9.65 -10.37
CA SER A 17 -15.13 9.59 -11.41
C SER A 17 -15.77 9.02 -12.66
N PRO A 18 -15.75 9.72 -13.79
CA PRO A 18 -16.25 9.17 -15.03
C PRO A 18 -15.43 7.91 -15.37
N SER A 19 -16.11 6.84 -15.72
CA SER A 19 -15.46 5.65 -16.26
C SER A 19 -14.75 6.04 -17.56
N GLN A 20 -13.44 5.95 -17.57
CA GLN A 20 -12.62 6.26 -18.73
C GLN A 20 -12.11 4.94 -19.32
N ALA A 21 -12.31 4.75 -20.61
CA ALA A 21 -11.74 3.62 -21.33
C ALA A 21 -10.32 3.96 -21.73
N VAL A 22 -9.38 3.06 -21.43
CA VAL A 22 -7.98 3.16 -21.81
C VAL A 22 -7.50 1.83 -22.37
N ASP A 23 -6.52 1.86 -23.23
CA ASP A 23 -6.01 0.68 -23.95
C ASP A 23 -4.76 0.07 -23.29
N ASP A 24 -4.19 0.72 -22.28
CA ASP A 24 -2.95 0.32 -21.63
C ASP A 24 -3.07 0.36 -20.09
N ILE A 25 -2.56 -0.68 -19.45
CA ILE A 25 -2.54 -0.82 -18.00
C ILE A 25 -1.73 0.30 -17.32
N VAL A 26 -0.68 0.79 -17.95
CA VAL A 26 0.17 1.85 -17.38
C VAL A 26 -0.59 3.17 -17.32
N GLU A 27 -1.32 3.50 -18.40
CA GLU A 27 -2.19 4.67 -18.43
C GLU A 27 -3.34 4.52 -17.43
N ALA A 28 -3.97 3.36 -17.38
CA ALA A 28 -5.05 3.07 -16.45
C ALA A 28 -4.61 3.26 -15.00
N VAL A 29 -3.45 2.74 -14.61
CA VAL A 29 -2.89 2.91 -13.27
C VAL A 29 -2.50 4.36 -13.00
N SER A 30 -1.98 5.08 -13.98
CA SER A 30 -1.67 6.50 -13.84
C SER A 30 -2.92 7.32 -13.50
N LEU A 31 -4.01 7.11 -14.24
CA LEU A 31 -5.29 7.77 -13.98
C LEU A 31 -5.91 7.33 -12.64
N HIS A 32 -5.81 6.04 -12.32
CA HIS A 32 -6.26 5.50 -11.05
C HIS A 32 -5.54 6.16 -9.86
N ASN A 33 -4.25 6.42 -9.99
CA ASN A 33 -3.44 7.02 -8.93
C ASN A 33 -3.56 8.55 -8.87
N ASP A 34 -4.12 9.19 -9.89
CA ASP A 34 -4.29 10.66 -9.96
C ASP A 34 -5.54 11.12 -9.19
N VAL A 35 -5.66 10.65 -7.95
CA VAL A 35 -6.72 11.05 -7.00
C VAL A 35 -6.12 11.18 -5.60
N PRO A 36 -6.68 12.04 -4.73
CA PRO A 36 -6.14 12.22 -3.38
C PRO A 36 -6.40 11.03 -2.44
N GLN A 37 -7.34 10.16 -2.77
CA GLN A 37 -7.68 9.00 -1.96
C GLN A 37 -6.80 7.80 -2.32
N GLY A 38 -6.52 6.94 -1.33
CA GLY A 38 -5.73 5.74 -1.49
C GLY A 38 -6.12 4.63 -0.52
N LEU A 39 -7.43 4.47 -0.22
CA LEU A 39 -7.88 3.47 0.74
C LEU A 39 -7.93 2.08 0.12
N SER A 40 -8.78 1.87 -0.87
CA SER A 40 -9.03 0.56 -1.47
C SER A 40 -9.21 0.67 -2.97
N SER A 41 -8.69 -0.32 -3.67
CA SER A 41 -8.71 -0.41 -5.12
C SER A 41 -8.94 -1.84 -5.59
N ALA A 42 -9.39 -1.99 -6.83
CA ALA A 42 -9.56 -3.30 -7.43
C ALA A 42 -9.28 -3.25 -8.95
N ILE A 43 -8.71 -4.33 -9.44
CA ILE A 43 -8.60 -4.62 -10.86
C ILE A 43 -9.37 -5.91 -11.18
N PHE A 44 -10.05 -5.93 -12.32
CA PHE A 44 -10.69 -7.13 -12.85
C PHE A 44 -10.01 -7.49 -14.17
N THR A 45 -9.26 -8.58 -14.19
CA THR A 45 -8.49 -9.02 -15.33
C THR A 45 -8.27 -10.53 -15.28
N ASP A 46 -8.15 -11.18 -16.45
CA ASP A 46 -7.65 -12.55 -16.61
C ASP A 46 -6.17 -12.60 -17.05
N HIS A 47 -5.54 -11.44 -17.21
CA HIS A 47 -4.14 -11.29 -17.59
C HIS A 47 -3.24 -11.20 -16.36
N VAL A 48 -2.46 -12.23 -16.09
CA VAL A 48 -1.57 -12.30 -14.94
C VAL A 48 -0.58 -11.13 -14.89
N ARG A 49 -0.07 -10.67 -16.02
CA ARG A 49 0.90 -9.55 -16.07
C ARG A 49 0.28 -8.21 -15.66
N GLU A 50 -0.99 -8.00 -15.97
CA GLU A 50 -1.71 -6.80 -15.54
C GLU A 50 -1.98 -6.84 -14.03
N ALA A 51 -2.40 -7.99 -13.52
CA ALA A 51 -2.59 -8.19 -12.09
C ALA A 51 -1.27 -7.95 -11.31
N GLU A 52 -0.17 -8.55 -11.76
CA GLU A 52 1.16 -8.36 -11.16
C GLU A 52 1.63 -6.89 -11.24
N TYR A 53 1.39 -6.22 -12.37
CA TYR A 53 1.71 -4.79 -12.49
C TYR A 53 0.91 -3.96 -11.51
N PHE A 54 -0.41 -4.21 -11.41
CA PHE A 54 -1.30 -3.49 -10.51
C PHE A 54 -0.91 -3.64 -9.03
N LEU A 55 -0.44 -4.83 -8.63
CA LEU A 55 0.01 -5.12 -7.26
C LEU A 55 1.47 -4.72 -6.98
N SER A 56 2.23 -4.32 -8.00
CA SER A 56 3.64 -3.93 -7.84
C SER A 56 3.80 -2.54 -7.24
N SER A 57 5.04 -2.17 -6.91
CA SER A 57 5.41 -0.82 -6.46
C SER A 57 5.15 0.29 -7.50
N ARG A 58 4.87 -0.08 -8.75
CA ARG A 58 4.47 0.83 -9.84
C ARG A 58 2.97 0.82 -10.10
N GLY A 59 2.25 -0.01 -9.36
CA GLY A 59 0.82 -0.23 -9.52
C GLY A 59 -0.04 0.71 -8.70
N SER A 60 -1.06 0.14 -8.08
CA SER A 60 -2.03 0.90 -7.29
C SER A 60 -1.43 1.52 -6.04
N ASP A 61 -1.56 2.82 -5.88
CA ASP A 61 -1.16 3.59 -4.70
C ASP A 61 -2.32 3.63 -3.69
N CYS A 62 -2.71 2.44 -3.24
CA CYS A 62 -3.75 2.23 -2.24
C CYS A 62 -3.28 1.29 -1.13
N GLY A 63 -3.84 1.44 0.06
CA GLY A 63 -3.54 0.55 1.17
C GLY A 63 -4.10 -0.87 0.98
N ILE A 64 -5.16 -1.00 0.17
CA ILE A 64 -5.77 -2.27 -0.20
C ILE A 64 -5.86 -2.33 -1.72
N ALA A 65 -5.28 -3.34 -2.32
CA ALA A 65 -5.31 -3.58 -3.76
C ALA A 65 -5.79 -5.00 -4.03
N ASN A 66 -6.94 -5.12 -4.67
CA ASN A 66 -7.62 -6.39 -4.91
C ASN A 66 -7.57 -6.78 -6.40
N VAL A 67 -7.55 -8.07 -6.68
CA VAL A 67 -7.66 -8.62 -8.03
C VAL A 67 -8.90 -9.50 -8.09
N ASN A 68 -9.77 -9.22 -9.05
CA ASN A 68 -11.01 -9.96 -9.32
C ASN A 68 -11.97 -10.05 -8.13
N ILE A 69 -11.87 -9.11 -7.21
CA ILE A 69 -12.81 -8.91 -6.10
C ILE A 69 -13.00 -7.40 -5.89
N GLY A 70 -14.19 -7.02 -5.47
CA GLY A 70 -14.54 -5.61 -5.26
C GLY A 70 -13.81 -4.97 -4.07
N THR A 71 -13.91 -3.66 -3.98
CA THR A 71 -13.26 -2.84 -2.95
C THR A 71 -14.00 -2.82 -1.61
N SER A 72 -15.19 -3.37 -1.53
CA SER A 72 -16.11 -3.27 -0.38
C SER A 72 -15.81 -4.25 0.75
N GLY A 73 -14.86 -5.12 0.61
CA GLY A 73 -14.49 -6.11 1.62
C GLY A 73 -12.99 -6.14 1.85
N ALA A 74 -12.57 -5.90 3.08
CA ALA A 74 -11.23 -6.27 3.52
C ALA A 74 -11.33 -7.65 4.18
N GLU A 75 -10.43 -8.56 3.80
CA GLU A 75 -10.31 -9.85 4.47
C GLU A 75 -9.92 -9.66 5.95
N ILE A 76 -10.59 -10.43 6.83
CA ILE A 76 -10.33 -10.41 8.28
C ILE A 76 -8.90 -10.81 8.52
N GLY A 77 -7.98 -10.82 8.28
CA GLY A 77 -6.58 -11.17 8.52
C GLY A 77 -5.65 -10.15 7.89
N GLY A 78 -6.17 -9.32 7.02
CA GLY A 78 -5.45 -8.25 6.38
C GLY A 78 -5.36 -6.99 7.24
N ALA A 79 -4.28 -6.25 7.11
CA ALA A 79 -4.15 -4.93 7.71
C ALA A 79 -4.99 -3.92 6.92
N PHE A 80 -5.94 -3.27 7.58
CA PHE A 80 -6.82 -2.29 6.98
C PHE A 80 -6.27 -0.88 7.14
N GLY A 81 -6.23 -0.12 6.07
CA GLY A 81 -5.80 1.28 6.07
C GLY A 81 -5.46 1.76 4.69
N GLY A 82 -5.21 3.04 4.54
CA GLY A 82 -5.00 3.71 3.27
C GLY A 82 -3.68 4.43 3.14
N GLU A 83 -3.48 4.96 1.98
CA GLU A 83 -2.36 5.82 1.60
C GLU A 83 -2.88 7.23 1.26
N LYS A 84 -2.01 8.14 0.92
CA LYS A 84 -2.34 9.53 0.55
C LYS A 84 -3.21 10.22 1.63
N GLU A 85 -4.27 10.90 1.25
CA GLU A 85 -5.17 11.59 2.19
C GLU A 85 -6.01 10.65 3.07
N THR A 86 -6.06 9.36 2.73
CA THR A 86 -6.69 8.35 3.58
C THR A 86 -5.77 7.84 4.70
N GLY A 87 -4.59 8.42 4.86
CA GLY A 87 -3.62 8.13 5.92
C GLY A 87 -2.66 7.00 5.57
N GLY A 88 -1.65 6.79 6.39
CA GLY A 88 -0.61 5.75 6.21
C GLY A 88 -0.58 4.72 7.33
N GLY A 89 -1.58 4.71 8.22
CA GLY A 89 -1.72 3.73 9.29
C GLY A 89 -2.37 2.43 8.83
N ARG A 90 -2.28 1.44 9.69
CA ARG A 90 -2.98 0.16 9.50
C ARG A 90 -3.62 -0.27 10.81
N GLU A 91 -4.77 -0.94 10.71
CA GLU A 91 -5.49 -1.52 11.84
C GLU A 91 -5.98 -2.93 11.50
N SER A 92 -6.58 -3.60 12.45
CA SER A 92 -7.22 -4.92 12.35
C SER A 92 -6.22 -6.08 12.25
N GLY A 93 -5.91 -6.58 11.08
CA GLY A 93 -5.16 -7.83 10.89
C GLY A 93 -3.66 -7.67 10.62
N SER A 94 -3.03 -8.78 10.26
CA SER A 94 -1.60 -8.87 9.94
C SER A 94 -0.71 -8.33 11.08
N ASP A 95 0.21 -7.48 10.78
CA ASP A 95 1.12 -6.83 11.74
C ASP A 95 0.61 -5.48 12.28
N ALA A 96 -0.66 -5.13 12.01
CA ALA A 96 -1.27 -3.89 12.46
C ALA A 96 -1.22 -3.72 14.00
N TRP A 97 -1.20 -4.83 14.76
CA TRP A 97 -1.03 -4.82 16.21
C TRP A 97 0.21 -4.07 16.67
N LYS A 98 1.26 -3.98 15.84
CA LYS A 98 2.49 -3.23 16.14
C LYS A 98 2.23 -1.73 16.31
N ALA A 99 1.21 -1.19 15.64
CA ALA A 99 0.82 0.22 15.77
C ALA A 99 0.28 0.57 17.15
N TYR A 100 -0.23 -0.42 17.89
CA TYR A 100 -0.73 -0.25 19.26
C TYR A 100 0.36 -0.42 20.31
N MET A 101 1.58 -0.77 19.90
CA MET A 101 2.71 -1.01 20.80
C MET A 101 3.68 0.19 20.81
N ARG A 102 4.14 0.56 21.99
CA ARG A 102 5.24 1.50 22.09
C ARG A 102 6.53 0.85 21.63
N ARG A 103 7.17 1.42 20.63
CA ARG A 103 8.48 0.96 20.17
C ARG A 103 9.57 1.66 20.99
N GLN A 104 10.51 0.86 21.50
CA GLN A 104 11.67 1.35 22.21
C GLN A 104 12.88 0.50 21.84
N THR A 105 13.96 1.16 21.48
CA THR A 105 15.26 0.49 21.30
C THR A 105 16.03 0.59 22.61
N ASN A 106 16.52 -0.56 23.09
CA ASN A 106 17.30 -0.65 24.30
C ASN A 106 18.67 -1.25 23.98
N THR A 107 19.70 -0.66 24.55
CA THR A 107 21.05 -1.20 24.54
C THR A 107 21.54 -1.29 25.99
N VAL A 108 21.96 -2.47 26.38
CA VAL A 108 22.46 -2.72 27.74
C VAL A 108 23.93 -3.10 27.66
N ASN A 109 24.76 -2.29 28.28
CA ASN A 109 26.19 -2.60 28.41
C ASN A 109 26.43 -3.27 29.76
N TRP A 110 26.89 -4.52 29.74
CA TRP A 110 27.23 -5.30 30.91
C TRP A 110 28.71 -5.20 31.33
N SER A 111 29.55 -4.49 30.56
CA SER A 111 30.94 -4.26 30.90
C SER A 111 31.10 -3.04 31.80
N THR A 112 32.27 -2.94 32.42
CA THR A 112 32.66 -1.73 33.17
C THR A 112 33.27 -0.66 32.28
N GLU A 113 33.48 -0.96 31.01
CA GLU A 113 34.03 -0.02 30.03
C GLU A 113 32.87 0.66 29.29
N LEU A 114 33.13 1.82 28.75
CA LEU A 114 32.20 2.53 27.86
C LEU A 114 32.55 2.23 26.40
N PRO A 115 31.98 1.22 25.77
CA PRO A 115 32.19 0.96 24.36
C PRO A 115 31.48 2.04 23.56
N LEU A 116 32.21 2.83 22.83
CA LEU A 116 31.64 3.81 21.92
C LEU A 116 31.21 3.11 20.62
N ALA A 117 29.99 3.36 20.20
CA ALA A 117 29.47 2.83 18.93
C ALA A 117 30.37 3.26 17.77
N GLN A 118 30.59 2.35 16.81
CA GLN A 118 31.28 2.61 15.54
C GLN A 118 32.75 3.07 15.65
N GLY A 119 33.45 2.67 16.69
CA GLY A 119 34.89 2.92 16.79
C GLY A 119 35.26 4.39 16.98
N ILE A 120 34.37 5.23 17.43
CA ILE A 120 34.65 6.62 17.78
C ILE A 120 35.62 6.61 18.96
N LYS A 121 36.74 7.29 18.81
CA LYS A 121 37.68 7.54 19.88
C LYS A 121 37.72 9.03 20.13
N PHE A 122 37.53 9.42 21.40
CA PHE A 122 37.88 10.78 21.81
C PHE A 122 39.38 10.80 22.07
N SER A 123 40.12 11.67 21.39
CA SER A 123 41.49 11.98 21.76
C SER A 123 41.48 12.83 23.04
N ASP A 124 42.29 12.44 24.01
CA ASP A 124 42.56 13.25 25.19
C ASP A 124 43.18 14.58 24.80
#